data_17ee40a651b3faaf2e300fe1e26090cd
#
_entry.id   17ee40a651b3faaf2e300fe1e26090cd
#
_cell.length_a   1.000
_cell.length_b   1.000
_cell.length_c   1.000
_cell.angle_alpha   90.00
_cell.angle_beta   90.00
_cell.angle_gamma   90.00
#
_symmetry.space_group_name_H-M   'P 1'
#
loop_
_entity.id
_entity.type
_entity.pdbx_description
1 polymer ?
#
loop_
_entity_poly.entity_id
_entity_poly.type
_entity_poly.pdbx_seq_one_letter_code
_entity_poly.pdbx_strand_id
1 'polypeptide(L)'
;MVVGIIGAGASGMAAALVAAEHENVEVILMERQSRVGKKLSATGNGRCNLTNLHVMEGGFHGDGADFADFALRQFDVQNTLDWFSDMGLYTV
;
A
#
# COMPACT_ATOMS: atom_id res chain seq x y z
N MET A 1 0.53 -21.01 -10.76
CA MET A 1 0.33 -19.70 -11.42
C MET A 1 1.47 -18.78 -11.06
N VAL A 2 2.01 -18.08 -12.02
CA VAL A 2 3.03 -17.06 -11.79
C VAL A 2 2.41 -15.68 -11.95
N VAL A 3 2.61 -14.80 -10.98
CA VAL A 3 2.15 -13.42 -11.02
C VAL A 3 3.38 -12.51 -11.05
N GLY A 4 3.52 -11.76 -12.14
CA GLY A 4 4.57 -10.77 -12.27
C GLY A 4 4.06 -9.37 -11.87
N ILE A 5 4.80 -8.67 -11.03
CA ILE A 5 4.46 -7.31 -10.59
C ILE A 5 5.62 -6.40 -10.97
N ILE A 6 5.33 -5.35 -11.69
CA ILE A 6 6.32 -4.38 -12.13
C ILE A 6 6.25 -3.16 -11.22
N GLY A 7 7.37 -2.87 -10.57
CA GLY A 7 7.50 -1.77 -9.63
C GLY A 7 7.37 -2.23 -8.17
N ALA A 8 8.43 -2.08 -7.41
CA ALA A 8 8.48 -2.45 -5.99
C ALA A 8 8.40 -1.21 -5.09
N GLY A 9 7.46 -0.33 -5.40
CA GLY A 9 7.04 0.73 -4.50
C GLY A 9 5.99 0.21 -3.52
N ALA A 10 5.31 1.12 -2.83
CA ALA A 10 4.32 0.74 -1.81
C ALA A 10 3.21 -0.14 -2.39
N SER A 11 2.61 0.27 -3.51
CA SER A 11 1.50 -0.47 -4.13
C SER A 11 1.94 -1.82 -4.67
N GLY A 12 3.11 -1.89 -5.32
CA GLY A 12 3.64 -3.15 -5.85
C GLY A 12 3.97 -4.14 -4.76
N MET A 13 4.56 -3.69 -3.67
CA MET A 13 4.85 -4.55 -2.52
C MET A 13 3.57 -5.04 -1.85
N ALA A 14 2.57 -4.18 -1.68
CA ALA A 14 1.28 -4.57 -1.12
C ALA A 14 0.59 -5.63 -1.99
N ALA A 15 0.57 -5.41 -3.30
CA ALA A 15 0.01 -6.38 -4.25
C ALA A 15 0.75 -7.73 -4.18
N ALA A 16 2.08 -7.69 -4.08
CA ALA A 16 2.89 -8.91 -3.98
C ALA A 16 2.58 -9.70 -2.70
N LEU A 17 2.43 -9.01 -1.57
CA LEU A 17 2.11 -9.66 -0.31
C LEU A 17 0.74 -10.33 -0.36
N VAL A 18 -0.27 -9.65 -0.90
CA VAL A 18 -1.63 -10.21 -1.02
C VAL A 18 -1.64 -11.38 -2.00
N ALA A 19 -0.98 -11.25 -3.14
CA ALA A 19 -0.90 -12.35 -4.11
C ALA A 19 -0.20 -13.59 -3.52
N ALA A 20 0.83 -13.38 -2.71
CA ALA A 20 1.60 -14.47 -2.11
C ALA A 20 0.83 -15.23 -1.02
N GLU A 21 -0.28 -14.70 -0.53
CA GLU A 21 -1.15 -15.40 0.42
C GLU A 21 -1.89 -16.59 -0.21
N HIS A 22 -1.99 -16.60 -1.53
CA HIS A 22 -2.69 -17.67 -2.25
C HIS A 22 -1.78 -18.86 -2.48
N GLU A 23 -2.29 -20.07 -2.21
CA GLU A 23 -1.57 -21.30 -2.50
C GLU A 23 -1.36 -21.44 -4.01
N ASN A 24 -0.26 -22.08 -4.39
CA ASN A 24 0.10 -22.31 -5.79
C ASN A 24 0.34 -21.04 -6.61
N VAL A 25 0.61 -19.92 -5.96
CA VAL A 25 0.99 -18.68 -6.64
C VAL A 25 2.46 -18.37 -6.34
N GLU A 26 3.25 -18.24 -7.39
CA GLU A 26 4.61 -17.73 -7.33
C GLU A 26 4.57 -16.25 -7.72
N VAL A 27 5.13 -15.36 -6.90
CA VAL A 27 5.15 -13.94 -7.17
C VAL A 27 6.56 -13.50 -7.55
N ILE A 28 6.67 -12.80 -8.67
CA ILE A 28 7.91 -12.18 -9.12
C ILE A 28 7.73 -10.67 -9.08
N LEU A 29 8.46 -10.01 -8.20
CA LEU A 29 8.43 -8.55 -8.04
C LEU A 29 9.64 -7.96 -8.74
N MET A 30 9.41 -7.11 -9.73
CA MET A 30 10.46 -6.53 -10.57
C MET A 30 10.63 -5.05 -10.27
N GLU A 31 11.85 -4.62 -10.02
CA GLU A 31 12.18 -3.24 -9.70
C GLU A 31 13.40 -2.78 -10.52
N ARG A 32 13.29 -1.63 -11.20
CA ARG A 32 14.39 -1.10 -11.99
C ARG A 32 15.43 -0.35 -11.15
N GLN A 33 15.06 0.13 -9.96
CA GLN A 33 15.98 0.80 -9.06
C GLN A 33 16.91 -0.21 -8.37
N SER A 34 17.99 0.27 -7.78
CA SER A 34 18.98 -0.59 -7.12
C SER A 34 18.44 -1.28 -5.86
N ARG A 35 17.33 -0.81 -5.31
CA ARG A 35 16.69 -1.43 -4.15
C ARG A 35 15.18 -1.24 -4.21
N VAL A 36 14.45 -2.15 -3.60
CA VAL A 36 13.00 -2.07 -3.47
C VAL A 36 12.62 -1.00 -2.42
N GLY A 37 11.44 -0.40 -2.59
CA GLY A 37 10.92 0.55 -1.60
C GLY A 37 11.72 1.83 -1.44
N LYS A 38 12.55 2.21 -2.43
CA LYS A 38 13.42 3.39 -2.33
C LYS A 38 12.63 4.66 -2.02
N LYS A 39 11.53 4.88 -2.75
CA LYS A 39 10.68 6.05 -2.55
C LYS A 39 9.93 5.98 -1.21
N LEU A 40 9.44 4.81 -0.87
CA LEU A 40 8.75 4.58 0.40
C LEU A 40 9.66 4.88 1.60
N SER A 41 10.92 4.46 1.54
CA SER A 41 11.89 4.72 2.59
C SER A 41 12.19 6.20 2.80
N ALA A 42 11.94 7.03 1.77
CA ALA A 42 12.19 8.48 1.82
C ALA A 42 10.97 9.29 2.29
N THR A 43 9.81 8.65 2.49
CA THR A 43 8.59 9.37 2.87
C THR A 43 8.56 9.73 4.36
N GLY A 44 7.78 10.74 4.71
CA GLY A 44 7.51 11.10 6.09
C GLY A 44 8.72 11.56 6.90
N ASN A 45 9.72 12.17 6.27
CA ASN A 45 10.96 12.59 6.93
C ASN A 45 11.63 11.46 7.73
N GLY A 46 11.70 10.27 7.13
CA GLY A 46 12.24 9.08 7.78
C GLY A 46 11.24 8.34 8.67
N ARG A 47 10.03 8.83 8.74
CA ARG A 47 8.90 8.15 9.40
C ARG A 47 7.84 7.92 8.34
N CYS A 48 7.52 6.69 8.03
CA CYS A 48 6.48 6.40 7.04
C CYS A 48 5.15 7.04 7.47
N ASN A 49 4.57 7.86 6.57
CA ASN A 49 3.25 8.43 6.77
C ASN A 49 2.23 7.47 6.17
N LEU A 50 1.65 6.61 7.00
CA LEU A 50 0.85 5.47 6.56
C LEU A 50 -0.53 5.88 6.07
N THR A 51 -1.28 6.59 6.90
CA THR A 51 -2.65 7.01 6.60
C THR A 51 -3.04 8.20 7.48
N ASN A 52 -4.27 8.66 7.32
CA ASN A 52 -4.82 9.76 8.10
C ASN A 52 -6.21 9.34 8.61
N LEU A 53 -6.42 9.43 9.92
CA LEU A 53 -7.70 9.08 10.53
C LEU A 53 -8.87 9.91 10.01
N HIS A 54 -8.58 11.10 9.47
CA HIS A 54 -9.59 12.04 8.95
C HIS A 54 -9.63 12.08 7.43
N VAL A 55 -9.11 11.07 6.75
CA VAL A 55 -9.01 11.06 5.28
C VAL A 55 -10.36 11.21 4.59
N MET A 56 -11.44 10.70 5.18
CA MET A 56 -12.79 10.79 4.62
C MET A 56 -13.47 12.15 4.86
N GLU A 57 -12.83 13.04 5.58
CA GLU A 57 -13.38 14.37 5.95
C GLU A 57 -12.92 15.46 4.97
N GLY A 58 -12.93 15.16 3.66
CA GLY A 58 -12.56 16.14 2.64
C GLY A 58 -11.05 16.24 2.39
N GLY A 59 -10.30 15.17 2.62
CA GLY A 59 -8.85 15.13 2.43
C GLY A 59 -8.38 15.11 0.98
N PHE A 60 -9.29 14.89 0.02
CA PHE A 60 -8.96 14.81 -1.39
C PHE A 60 -9.59 15.93 -2.18
N HIS A 61 -8.83 16.46 -3.13
CA HIS A 61 -9.24 17.56 -4.00
C HIS A 61 -8.97 17.20 -5.46
N GLY A 62 -9.75 17.80 -6.37
CA GLY A 62 -9.57 17.60 -7.80
C GLY A 62 -10.54 16.60 -8.39
N ASP A 63 -10.39 16.34 -9.69
CA ASP A 63 -11.31 15.52 -10.48
C ASP A 63 -11.34 14.05 -10.07
N GLY A 64 -10.26 13.56 -9.47
CA GLY A 64 -10.14 12.18 -9.02
C GLY A 64 -10.65 11.91 -7.61
N ALA A 65 -11.21 12.90 -6.91
CA ALA A 65 -11.61 12.75 -5.51
C ALA A 65 -12.69 11.68 -5.32
N ASP A 66 -13.67 11.61 -6.22
CA ASP A 66 -14.73 10.60 -6.15
C ASP A 66 -14.18 9.18 -6.35
N PHE A 67 -13.21 9.02 -7.22
CA PHE A 67 -12.54 7.74 -7.43
C PHE A 67 -11.77 7.31 -6.18
N ALA A 68 -11.07 8.24 -5.54
CA ALA A 68 -10.36 7.96 -4.29
C ALA A 68 -11.34 7.57 -3.17
N ASP A 69 -12.47 8.26 -3.08
CA ASP A 69 -13.53 7.94 -2.12
C ASP A 69 -14.03 6.50 -2.30
N PHE A 70 -14.29 6.09 -3.53
CA PHE A 70 -14.71 4.73 -3.84
C PHE A 70 -13.68 3.70 -3.34
N ALA A 71 -12.41 3.90 -3.66
CA ALA A 71 -11.35 2.98 -3.26
C ALA A 71 -11.21 2.90 -1.74
N LEU A 72 -11.29 4.04 -1.04
CA LEU A 72 -11.16 4.11 0.41
C LEU A 72 -12.34 3.49 1.15
N ARG A 73 -13.52 3.44 0.53
CA ARG A 73 -14.68 2.74 1.11
C ARG A 73 -14.52 1.22 1.01
N GLN A 74 -13.79 0.73 -0.01
CA GLN A 74 -13.50 -0.70 -0.17
C GLN A 74 -12.41 -1.17 0.80
N PHE A 75 -11.45 -0.31 1.09
CA PHE A 75 -10.36 -0.60 2.02
C PHE A 75 -10.05 0.68 2.80
N ASP A 76 -10.74 0.84 3.91
CA ASP A 76 -10.75 2.09 4.69
C ASP A 76 -9.52 2.21 5.62
N VAL A 77 -9.51 3.29 6.41
CA VAL A 77 -8.41 3.55 7.36
C VAL A 77 -8.27 2.41 8.35
N GLN A 78 -9.37 1.89 8.88
CA GLN A 78 -9.32 0.81 9.86
C GLN A 78 -8.80 -0.48 9.21
N ASN A 79 -9.25 -0.80 8.00
CA ASN A 79 -8.71 -1.95 7.24
C ASN A 79 -7.19 -1.82 7.05
N THR A 80 -6.72 -0.62 6.72
CA THR A 80 -5.29 -0.35 6.55
C THR A 80 -4.52 -0.58 7.84
N LEU A 81 -4.99 -0.03 8.95
CA LEU A 81 -4.34 -0.19 10.25
C LEU A 81 -4.31 -1.66 10.69
N ASP A 82 -5.42 -2.38 10.50
CA ASP A 82 -5.52 -3.79 10.85
C ASP A 82 -4.56 -4.63 10.01
N TRP A 83 -4.47 -4.36 8.72
CA TRP A 83 -3.60 -5.09 7.81
C TRP A 83 -2.13 -4.96 8.22
N PHE A 84 -1.68 -3.74 8.54
CA PHE A 84 -0.31 -3.52 9.00
C PHE A 84 -0.08 -4.07 10.40
N SER A 85 -1.06 -3.97 11.28
CA SER A 85 -0.98 -4.54 12.63
C SER A 85 -0.81 -6.06 12.60
N ASP A 86 -1.52 -6.73 11.70
CA ASP A 86 -1.40 -8.19 11.50
C ASP A 86 0.01 -8.58 11.04
N MET A 87 0.73 -7.68 10.38
CA MET A 87 2.13 -7.89 10.01
C MET A 87 3.13 -7.45 11.09
N GLY A 88 2.65 -6.97 12.22
CA GLY A 88 3.49 -6.54 13.35
C GLY A 88 3.87 -5.06 13.35
N LEU A 89 3.29 -4.25 12.46
CA LEU A 89 3.54 -2.81 12.43
C LEU A 89 2.48 -2.08 13.25
N TYR A 90 2.92 -1.36 14.26
CA TYR A 90 2.05 -0.55 15.10
C TYR A 90 2.31 0.93 14.86
N THR A 91 1.23 1.71 14.79
CA THR A 91 1.30 3.16 14.54
C THR A 91 1.19 3.97 15.83
N VAL A 92 1.67 5.18 15.78
CA VAL A 92 1.56 6.13 16.88
C VAL A 92 0.68 7.30 16.49
#